data_aa4aeead0aa16b242451bae84dc74eae
#
_entry.id   aa4aeead0aa16b242451bae84dc74eae
#
_cell.length_a   1.000
_cell.length_b   1.000
_cell.length_c   1.000
_cell.angle_alpha   90.00
_cell.angle_beta   90.00
_cell.angle_gamma   90.00
#
_symmetry.space_group_name_H-M   'P 1'
#
loop_
_entity.id
_entity.type
_entity.pdbx_description
1 polymer ?
#
loop_
_entity_poly.entity_id
_entity_poly.type
_entity_poly.pdbx_seq_one_letter_code
_entity_poly.pdbx_strand_id
1 'polypeptide(L)'
;MIIFKKKESIIGHRAPNYNGNFLQPLAVAIVSAVLVTLILIMGFLDIRRNETNLVGFLEDQALSTISLLQRLTEENLKSITAMPETAGSNLKTARQEESKNSKRWVVESITEMGRKLDEQWKKGKINNNYLKKFAADNNFWYLAVLDAYGHAVHESSPLQTDMLSTSELEKNGRKLTTLEIMEKIRAKQGIGFIALRRKDNSGTVIITLDKEGLIYWSLKVAVERGINKIGEGHGIVYMQIINDKKKLLGSVGKANENFNNDDFNFKGILAGNVKIASRKVDSGENKILDMAAPLKLDKKVVGIVRIGLDRGSMDKIIDENRQNIFVFMIFVVIIALLSMWLLYHDQNRHLAGVVDMERRLEKAERLSALGQLAAGVAHEIRNPLNAISMATQRLKRDFTPLDSGKAEDFQNLSGVIKDEIKRLNGIIEEFLSFSKSRRLALSYFSLTEVLQKIVNLIREEASARGITIETKWRLSQVIIPMDINKLQQAFLNLIKNAMESIPAEGNIIITVDREGKNYIVVSISDTGCGMTAEEIERIFSPEYTTKEKGLGLGVTLASEIIRGHGGDIRVISRKGEGTTFEVILPREKINE
;
A
#
# COMPACT_ATOMS: atom_id res chain seq x y z
N MET A 1 -73.86 0.86 33.71
CA MET A 1 -73.12 -0.06 32.84
C MET A 1 -72.31 0.80 31.88
N ILE A 2 -71.14 1.23 32.34
CA ILE A 2 -70.21 2.07 31.58
C ILE A 2 -68.89 1.35 31.60
N ILE A 3 -68.47 0.88 30.42
CA ILE A 3 -67.27 0.08 30.15
C ILE A 3 -66.11 1.06 30.11
N PHE A 4 -65.17 0.98 31.08
CA PHE A 4 -63.88 1.65 31.04
C PHE A 4 -62.94 0.84 30.13
N LYS A 5 -62.62 1.38 28.98
CA LYS A 5 -61.57 0.90 28.09
C LYS A 5 -60.21 1.36 28.63
N LYS A 6 -59.47 0.43 29.21
CA LYS A 6 -58.08 0.63 29.67
C LYS A 6 -57.18 0.80 28.47
N LYS A 7 -56.63 1.99 28.31
CA LYS A 7 -55.63 2.28 27.28
C LYS A 7 -54.24 2.05 27.92
N GLU A 8 -53.71 0.86 27.71
CA GLU A 8 -52.31 0.58 28.05
C GLU A 8 -51.41 1.31 27.04
N SER A 9 -50.79 2.37 27.47
CA SER A 9 -49.65 2.96 26.76
C SER A 9 -48.41 2.19 27.16
N ILE A 10 -48.05 1.19 26.33
CA ILE A 10 -46.75 0.57 26.40
C ILE A 10 -45.74 1.59 25.90
N ILE A 11 -45.04 2.23 26.84
CA ILE A 11 -43.81 2.97 26.54
C ILE A 11 -42.75 1.91 26.24
N GLY A 12 -42.69 1.50 25.00
CA GLY A 12 -41.59 0.69 24.50
C GLY A 12 -40.35 1.56 24.48
N HIS A 13 -39.45 1.33 25.44
CA HIS A 13 -38.07 1.76 25.29
C HIS A 13 -37.50 1.07 24.04
N ARG A 14 -37.53 1.80 22.92
CA ARG A 14 -36.69 1.41 21.77
C ARG A 14 -35.26 1.55 22.26
N ALA A 15 -34.59 0.41 22.46
CA ALA A 15 -33.14 0.38 22.52
C ALA A 15 -32.60 1.14 21.29
N PRO A 16 -31.69 2.07 21.46
CA PRO A 16 -31.11 2.80 20.34
C PRO A 16 -30.52 1.76 19.38
N ASN A 17 -30.92 1.84 18.11
CA ASN A 17 -30.46 0.97 17.05
C ASN A 17 -28.97 1.26 16.79
N TYR A 18 -28.08 0.62 17.54
CA TYR A 18 -26.61 0.72 17.41
C TYR A 18 -26.07 0.12 16.11
N ASN A 19 -26.94 -0.40 15.23
CA ASN A 19 -26.54 -0.99 13.95
C ASN A 19 -25.97 -0.01 12.91
N GLY A 20 -26.17 1.29 13.07
CA GLY A 20 -25.66 2.29 12.12
C GLY A 20 -24.15 2.52 12.22
N ASN A 21 -23.58 2.42 13.41
CA ASN A 21 -22.19 2.77 13.64
C ASN A 21 -21.20 1.61 13.37
N PHE A 22 -21.67 0.38 13.35
CA PHE A 22 -20.85 -0.80 12.97
C PHE A 22 -20.65 -0.94 11.45
N LEU A 23 -21.56 -0.38 10.65
CA LEU A 23 -21.49 -0.44 9.20
C LEU A 23 -20.43 0.50 8.60
N GLN A 24 -20.10 1.60 9.28
CA GLN A 24 -19.13 2.57 8.75
C GLN A 24 -17.69 2.00 8.66
N PRO A 25 -17.09 1.37 9.69
CA PRO A 25 -15.75 0.79 9.57
C PRO A 25 -15.70 -0.37 8.59
N LEU A 26 -16.77 -1.18 8.53
CA LEU A 26 -16.87 -2.27 7.56
C LEU A 26 -16.96 -1.72 6.13
N ALA A 27 -17.73 -0.67 5.88
CA ALA A 27 -17.82 -0.02 4.58
C ALA A 27 -16.47 0.57 4.15
N VAL A 28 -15.77 1.26 5.04
CA VAL A 28 -14.41 1.79 4.76
C VAL A 28 -13.43 0.65 4.48
N ALA A 29 -13.47 -0.44 5.25
CA ALA A 29 -12.62 -1.61 5.02
C ALA A 29 -12.89 -2.26 3.65
N ILE A 30 -14.16 -2.41 3.26
CA ILE A 30 -14.55 -2.94 1.94
C ILE A 30 -14.08 -2.02 0.82
N VAL A 31 -14.33 -0.71 0.92
CA VAL A 31 -13.90 0.27 -0.09
C VAL A 31 -12.38 0.28 -0.23
N SER A 32 -11.65 0.26 0.88
CA SER A 32 -10.18 0.19 0.88
C SER A 32 -9.68 -1.12 0.26
N ALA A 33 -10.29 -2.25 0.59
CA ALA A 33 -9.94 -3.56 0.01
C ALA A 33 -10.20 -3.59 -1.51
N VAL A 34 -11.31 -3.05 -1.97
CA VAL A 34 -11.64 -2.93 -3.40
C VAL A 34 -10.64 -2.02 -4.11
N LEU A 35 -10.31 -0.87 -3.52
CA LEU A 35 -9.33 0.07 -4.10
C LEU A 35 -7.94 -0.56 -4.22
N VAL A 36 -7.47 -1.20 -3.16
CA VAL A 36 -6.18 -1.92 -3.16
C VAL A 36 -6.17 -3.02 -4.21
N THR A 37 -7.26 -3.80 -4.31
CA THR A 37 -7.38 -4.87 -5.31
C THR A 37 -7.33 -4.31 -6.74
N LEU A 38 -8.03 -3.20 -7.00
CA LEU A 38 -7.99 -2.51 -8.29
C LEU A 38 -6.58 -2.03 -8.65
N ILE A 39 -5.86 -1.42 -7.71
CA ILE A 39 -4.49 -0.96 -7.92
C ILE A 39 -3.54 -2.14 -8.20
N LEU A 40 -3.69 -3.26 -7.48
CA LEU A 40 -2.89 -4.46 -7.73
C LEU A 40 -3.16 -5.05 -9.12
N ILE A 41 -4.42 -5.10 -9.55
CA ILE A 41 -4.81 -5.55 -10.89
C ILE A 41 -4.23 -4.60 -11.95
N MET A 42 -4.37 -3.29 -11.77
CA MET A 42 -3.80 -2.30 -12.69
C MET A 42 -2.28 -2.43 -12.80
N GLY A 43 -1.58 -2.55 -11.68
CA GLY A 43 -0.13 -2.75 -11.68
C GLY A 43 0.29 -4.02 -12.42
N PHE A 44 -0.42 -5.13 -12.21
CA PHE A 44 -0.17 -6.37 -12.94
C PHE A 44 -0.43 -6.25 -14.44
N LEU A 45 -1.53 -5.59 -14.84
CA LEU A 45 -1.84 -5.33 -16.24
C LEU A 45 -0.82 -4.41 -16.90
N ASP A 46 -0.31 -3.42 -16.18
CA ASP A 46 0.68 -2.47 -16.69
C ASP A 46 2.04 -3.15 -16.95
N ILE A 47 2.48 -4.04 -16.05
CA ILE A 47 3.67 -4.87 -16.26
C ILE A 47 3.53 -5.70 -17.55
N ARG A 48 2.40 -6.36 -17.73
CA ARG A 48 2.14 -7.20 -18.91
C ARG A 48 2.05 -6.38 -20.19
N ARG A 49 1.45 -5.21 -20.13
CA ARG A 49 1.35 -4.28 -21.27
C ARG A 49 2.70 -3.72 -21.68
N ASN A 50 3.55 -3.36 -20.73
CA ASN A 50 4.90 -2.87 -20.99
C ASN A 50 5.77 -3.91 -21.69
N GLU A 51 5.71 -5.17 -21.25
CA GLU A 51 6.43 -6.26 -21.91
C GLU A 51 5.99 -6.42 -23.38
N THR A 52 4.67 -6.40 -23.62
CA THR A 52 4.13 -6.54 -24.99
C THR A 52 4.51 -5.36 -25.88
N ASN A 53 4.44 -4.13 -25.35
CA ASN A 53 4.78 -2.92 -26.10
C ASN A 53 6.28 -2.89 -26.48
N LEU A 54 7.16 -3.35 -25.57
CA LEU A 54 8.59 -3.40 -25.81
C LEU A 54 8.96 -4.43 -26.88
N VAL A 55 8.34 -5.60 -26.86
CA VAL A 55 8.50 -6.59 -27.93
C VAL A 55 8.02 -6.04 -29.26
N GLY A 56 6.85 -5.38 -29.30
CA GLY A 56 6.33 -4.71 -30.49
C GLY A 56 7.27 -3.65 -31.04
N PHE A 57 7.89 -2.86 -30.17
CA PHE A 57 8.88 -1.84 -30.57
C PHE A 57 10.11 -2.48 -31.26
N LEU A 58 10.62 -3.60 -30.72
CA LEU A 58 11.74 -4.33 -31.36
C LEU A 58 11.33 -4.93 -32.71
N GLU A 59 10.10 -5.45 -32.81
CA GLU A 59 9.56 -5.95 -34.07
C GLU A 59 9.48 -4.87 -35.13
N ASP A 60 9.00 -3.67 -34.75
CA ASP A 60 8.92 -2.51 -35.64
C ASP A 60 10.32 -2.01 -36.07
N GLN A 61 11.27 -2.01 -35.15
CA GLN A 61 12.68 -1.70 -35.44
C GLN A 61 13.29 -2.70 -36.44
N ALA A 62 13.03 -3.99 -36.22
CA ALA A 62 13.49 -5.03 -37.14
C ALA A 62 12.86 -4.88 -38.54
N LEU A 63 11.56 -4.65 -38.61
CA LEU A 63 10.85 -4.42 -39.87
C LEU A 63 11.37 -3.19 -40.61
N SER A 64 11.66 -2.10 -39.89
CA SER A 64 12.29 -0.91 -40.44
C SER A 64 13.68 -1.20 -41.03
N THR A 65 14.50 -1.96 -40.28
CA THR A 65 15.82 -2.41 -40.72
C THR A 65 15.74 -3.30 -41.97
N ILE A 66 14.79 -4.25 -41.96
CA ILE A 66 14.54 -5.15 -43.11
C ILE A 66 14.09 -4.35 -44.33
N SER A 67 13.21 -3.36 -44.14
CA SER A 67 12.75 -2.48 -45.23
C SER A 67 13.89 -1.65 -45.81
N LEU A 68 14.79 -1.14 -44.97
CA LEU A 68 16.01 -0.47 -45.41
C LEU A 68 16.91 -1.40 -46.20
N LEU A 69 17.12 -2.64 -45.70
CA LEU A 69 17.89 -3.68 -46.40
C LEU A 69 17.28 -4.00 -47.76
N GLN A 70 15.97 -4.16 -47.85
CA GLN A 70 15.25 -4.42 -49.10
C GLN A 70 15.54 -3.31 -50.12
N ARG A 71 15.36 -2.05 -49.72
CA ARG A 71 15.62 -0.89 -50.56
C ARG A 71 17.06 -0.84 -51.04
N LEU A 72 18.03 -0.98 -50.13
CA LEU A 72 19.46 -1.00 -50.49
C LEU A 72 19.80 -2.14 -51.42
N THR A 73 19.21 -3.33 -51.19
CA THR A 73 19.41 -4.50 -52.04
C THR A 73 18.82 -4.28 -53.43
N GLU A 74 17.63 -3.69 -53.56
CA GLU A 74 17.01 -3.35 -54.82
C GLU A 74 17.84 -2.31 -55.60
N GLU A 75 18.30 -1.24 -54.92
CA GLU A 75 19.16 -0.23 -55.50
C GLU A 75 20.47 -0.85 -56.04
N ASN A 76 21.12 -1.67 -55.20
CA ASN A 76 22.35 -2.36 -55.61
C ASN A 76 22.10 -3.34 -56.78
N LEU A 77 21.00 -4.12 -56.72
CA LEU A 77 20.68 -5.07 -57.77
C LEU A 77 20.36 -4.35 -59.09
N LYS A 78 19.60 -3.26 -59.07
CA LYS A 78 19.32 -2.43 -60.25
C LYS A 78 20.63 -1.87 -60.85
N SER A 79 21.55 -1.45 -60.00
CA SER A 79 22.85 -0.92 -60.49
C SER A 79 23.74 -2.02 -61.11
N ILE A 80 23.64 -3.27 -60.59
CA ILE A 80 24.37 -4.43 -61.15
C ILE A 80 23.75 -4.88 -62.50
N THR A 81 22.42 -4.89 -62.61
CA THR A 81 21.69 -5.42 -63.77
C THR A 81 21.42 -4.39 -64.87
N ALA A 82 21.61 -3.10 -64.59
CA ALA A 82 21.37 -2.04 -65.56
C ALA A 82 22.17 -2.26 -66.85
N MET A 83 21.45 -2.38 -67.94
CA MET A 83 22.03 -2.26 -69.28
C MET A 83 22.26 -0.79 -69.62
N PRO A 84 23.31 -0.44 -70.34
CA PRO A 84 23.52 0.93 -70.77
C PRO A 84 22.43 1.34 -71.78
N GLU A 85 21.39 2.02 -71.27
CA GLU A 85 20.39 2.62 -72.17
C GLU A 85 20.95 3.82 -72.91
N THR A 86 20.59 3.91 -74.17
CA THR A 86 20.88 5.00 -75.08
C THR A 86 20.04 6.24 -74.76
N ALA A 87 20.41 7.09 -73.86
CA ALA A 87 19.77 8.40 -73.64
C ALA A 87 20.75 9.48 -73.09
N GLY A 88 20.61 10.67 -73.57
CA GLY A 88 21.09 12.04 -73.34
C GLY A 88 22.16 12.39 -72.28
N SER A 89 23.03 13.31 -72.59
CA SER A 89 24.47 13.43 -72.34
C SER A 89 25.05 13.73 -70.93
N ASN A 90 24.39 14.13 -69.88
CA ASN A 90 25.11 14.52 -68.65
C ASN A 90 24.76 13.73 -67.38
N LEU A 91 23.65 13.02 -67.33
CA LEU A 91 23.36 12.03 -66.27
C LEU A 91 23.91 10.65 -66.59
N LYS A 92 24.42 10.46 -67.81
CA LYS A 92 24.98 9.20 -68.32
C LYS A 92 26.29 8.81 -67.69
N THR A 93 27.19 9.73 -67.41
CA THR A 93 28.54 9.43 -66.93
C THR A 93 28.52 8.90 -65.52
N ALA A 94 27.78 9.49 -64.59
CA ALA A 94 27.70 9.03 -63.20
C ALA A 94 26.97 7.66 -63.08
N ARG A 95 25.85 7.43 -63.79
CA ARG A 95 25.16 6.13 -63.83
C ARG A 95 25.93 5.04 -64.55
N GLN A 96 26.67 5.39 -65.59
CA GLN A 96 27.56 4.43 -66.30
C GLN A 96 28.76 4.07 -65.45
N GLU A 97 29.37 5.00 -64.70
CA GLU A 97 30.43 4.70 -63.76
C GLU A 97 29.91 3.83 -62.58
N GLU A 98 28.73 4.15 -62.03
CA GLU A 98 28.12 3.38 -60.95
C GLU A 98 27.73 1.95 -61.38
N SER A 99 27.16 1.76 -62.57
CA SER A 99 26.88 0.46 -63.16
C SER A 99 28.16 -0.33 -63.46
N LYS A 100 29.20 0.32 -63.95
CA LYS A 100 30.49 -0.28 -64.23
C LYS A 100 31.18 -0.72 -62.94
N ASN A 101 31.13 0.10 -61.90
CA ASN A 101 31.61 -0.21 -60.58
C ASN A 101 30.82 -1.35 -59.94
N SER A 102 29.51 -1.40 -60.09
CA SER A 102 28.65 -2.42 -59.53
C SER A 102 28.86 -3.80 -60.13
N LYS A 103 29.05 -3.88 -61.46
CA LYS A 103 29.44 -5.14 -62.14
C LYS A 103 30.81 -5.61 -61.71
N ARG A 104 31.73 -4.70 -61.45
CA ARG A 104 33.07 -5.00 -60.95
C ARG A 104 33.00 -5.71 -59.58
N TRP A 105 32.06 -5.36 -58.72
CA TRP A 105 31.90 -6.02 -57.42
C TRP A 105 31.56 -7.52 -57.52
N VAL A 106 30.68 -7.88 -58.49
CA VAL A 106 30.36 -9.31 -58.71
C VAL A 106 31.62 -10.05 -59.20
N VAL A 107 32.36 -9.44 -60.11
CA VAL A 107 33.61 -10.01 -60.60
C VAL A 107 34.65 -10.16 -59.48
N GLU A 108 34.76 -9.13 -58.61
CA GLU A 108 35.69 -9.16 -57.47
C GLU A 108 35.31 -10.27 -56.46
N SER A 109 34.02 -10.41 -56.11
CA SER A 109 33.56 -11.48 -55.20
C SER A 109 33.80 -12.86 -55.76
N ILE A 110 33.54 -13.07 -57.06
CA ILE A 110 33.83 -14.34 -57.73
C ILE A 110 35.34 -14.60 -57.79
N THR A 111 36.13 -13.52 -58.08
CA THR A 111 37.62 -13.62 -58.10
C THR A 111 38.15 -14.02 -56.74
N GLU A 112 37.56 -13.52 -55.66
CA GLU A 112 37.95 -13.93 -54.30
C GLU A 112 37.68 -15.43 -54.05
N MET A 113 36.54 -15.95 -54.54
CA MET A 113 36.26 -17.38 -54.47
C MET A 113 37.27 -18.20 -55.29
N GLY A 114 37.67 -17.67 -56.44
CA GLY A 114 38.76 -18.31 -57.22
C GLY A 114 40.11 -18.32 -56.50
N ARG A 115 40.43 -17.25 -55.74
CA ARG A 115 41.62 -17.23 -54.89
C ARG A 115 41.55 -18.26 -53.75
N LYS A 116 40.39 -18.43 -53.14
CA LYS A 116 40.16 -19.47 -52.12
C LYS A 116 40.39 -20.88 -52.72
N LEU A 117 39.89 -21.09 -53.93
CA LEU A 117 40.19 -22.35 -54.67
C LEU A 117 41.68 -22.53 -54.96
N ASP A 118 42.37 -21.48 -55.40
CA ASP A 118 43.81 -21.55 -55.64
C ASP A 118 44.61 -21.93 -54.37
N GLU A 119 44.19 -21.37 -53.19
CA GLU A 119 44.82 -21.75 -51.93
C GLU A 119 44.57 -23.21 -51.54
N GLN A 120 43.38 -23.76 -51.81
CA GLN A 120 43.09 -25.17 -51.56
C GLN A 120 43.85 -26.08 -52.55
N TRP A 121 44.06 -25.60 -53.79
CA TRP A 121 44.83 -26.28 -54.76
C TRP A 121 46.33 -26.39 -54.35
N LYS A 122 46.92 -25.30 -53.88
CA LYS A 122 48.27 -25.27 -53.31
C LYS A 122 48.43 -26.26 -52.17
N LYS A 123 47.36 -26.49 -51.37
CA LYS A 123 47.37 -27.48 -50.28
C LYS A 123 47.10 -28.91 -50.73
N GLY A 124 47.00 -29.19 -52.06
CA GLY A 124 46.72 -30.52 -52.61
C GLY A 124 45.34 -31.07 -52.26
N LYS A 125 44.38 -30.23 -51.84
CA LYS A 125 43.02 -30.64 -51.36
C LYS A 125 42.00 -30.64 -52.48
N ILE A 126 42.32 -30.29 -53.70
CA ILE A 126 41.37 -30.21 -54.81
C ILE A 126 41.38 -31.58 -55.58
N ASN A 127 40.17 -32.08 -55.79
CA ASN A 127 39.79 -33.14 -56.65
C ASN A 127 38.43 -32.85 -57.31
N ASN A 128 38.00 -33.68 -58.26
CA ASN A 128 36.73 -33.46 -58.96
C ASN A 128 35.55 -33.46 -58.05
N ASN A 129 35.49 -34.29 -56.99
CA ASN A 129 34.39 -34.27 -55.98
C ASN A 129 34.35 -33.00 -55.18
N TYR A 130 35.52 -32.46 -54.79
CA TYR A 130 35.65 -31.19 -54.14
C TYR A 130 35.12 -30.08 -55.04
N LEU A 131 35.54 -30.01 -56.29
CA LEU A 131 35.09 -29.00 -57.26
C LEU A 131 33.59 -29.12 -57.52
N LYS A 132 33.06 -30.36 -57.65
CA LYS A 132 31.63 -30.60 -57.82
C LYS A 132 30.80 -30.06 -56.65
N LYS A 133 31.21 -30.34 -55.42
CA LYS A 133 30.56 -29.83 -54.23
C LYS A 133 30.68 -28.30 -54.16
N PHE A 134 31.85 -27.75 -54.35
CA PHE A 134 32.10 -26.33 -54.31
C PHE A 134 31.29 -25.56 -55.36
N ALA A 135 31.15 -26.09 -56.60
CA ALA A 135 30.31 -25.53 -57.65
C ALA A 135 28.82 -25.52 -57.25
N ALA A 136 28.34 -26.65 -56.73
CA ALA A 136 26.96 -26.78 -56.28
C ALA A 136 26.65 -25.83 -55.11
N ASP A 137 27.55 -25.70 -54.15
CA ASP A 137 27.38 -24.82 -53.00
C ASP A 137 27.33 -23.33 -53.36
N ASN A 138 28.09 -22.94 -54.40
CA ASN A 138 28.22 -21.55 -54.86
C ASN A 138 27.48 -21.22 -56.15
N ASN A 139 26.63 -22.08 -56.67
CA ASN A 139 25.87 -21.89 -57.90
C ASN A 139 26.79 -21.54 -59.12
N PHE A 140 27.92 -22.22 -59.21
CA PHE A 140 28.76 -22.16 -60.40
C PHE A 140 28.32 -23.25 -61.37
N TRP A 141 28.16 -22.91 -62.64
CA TRP A 141 27.80 -23.87 -63.68
C TRP A 141 28.92 -24.86 -63.95
N TYR A 142 30.18 -24.38 -64.03
CA TYR A 142 31.36 -25.20 -64.29
C TYR A 142 32.58 -24.58 -63.56
N LEU A 143 33.35 -25.43 -62.96
CA LEU A 143 34.63 -25.10 -62.34
C LEU A 143 35.71 -26.04 -62.86
N ALA A 144 36.87 -25.50 -63.26
CA ALA A 144 38.01 -26.28 -63.61
C ALA A 144 39.33 -25.66 -63.13
N VAL A 145 40.24 -26.50 -62.86
CA VAL A 145 41.64 -26.15 -62.60
C VAL A 145 42.47 -26.69 -63.77
N LEU A 146 43.06 -25.74 -64.47
CA LEU A 146 43.86 -26.07 -65.68
C LEU A 146 45.37 -26.07 -65.38
N ASP A 147 46.13 -26.89 -66.08
CA ASP A 147 47.57 -26.83 -66.09
C ASP A 147 48.12 -25.59 -66.81
N ALA A 148 49.48 -25.48 -66.97
CA ALA A 148 50.12 -24.38 -67.66
C ALA A 148 49.84 -24.36 -69.19
N TYR A 149 49.38 -25.47 -69.74
CA TYR A 149 49.04 -25.64 -71.14
C TYR A 149 47.54 -25.38 -71.45
N GLY A 150 46.69 -25.21 -70.40
CA GLY A 150 45.29 -24.96 -70.57
C GLY A 150 44.37 -26.19 -70.60
N HIS A 151 44.90 -27.36 -70.24
CA HIS A 151 44.11 -28.60 -70.11
C HIS A 151 43.56 -28.76 -68.68
N ALA A 152 42.37 -29.31 -68.56
CA ALA A 152 41.73 -29.49 -67.23
C ALA A 152 42.49 -30.64 -66.48
N VAL A 153 42.99 -30.30 -65.28
CA VAL A 153 43.53 -31.22 -64.29
C VAL A 153 42.43 -31.79 -63.42
N HIS A 154 41.54 -30.90 -62.95
CA HIS A 154 40.36 -31.23 -62.19
C HIS A 154 39.20 -30.39 -62.68
N GLU A 155 38.02 -31.00 -62.75
CA GLU A 155 36.80 -30.31 -63.15
C GLU A 155 35.58 -30.75 -62.32
N SER A 156 34.58 -29.83 -62.17
CA SER A 156 33.38 -30.08 -61.40
C SER A 156 32.39 -31.03 -62.08
N SER A 157 32.38 -31.03 -63.36
CA SER A 157 31.58 -31.88 -64.26
C SER A 157 32.32 -31.99 -65.64
N PRO A 158 32.10 -33.06 -66.40
CA PRO A 158 32.56 -33.06 -67.77
C PRO A 158 32.04 -31.85 -68.55
N LEU A 159 32.91 -31.20 -69.31
CA LEU A 159 32.51 -30.04 -70.11
C LEU A 159 31.54 -30.49 -71.21
N GLN A 160 30.35 -29.88 -71.21
CA GLN A 160 29.30 -30.17 -72.19
C GLN A 160 29.72 -29.57 -73.54
N THR A 161 30.25 -30.42 -74.41
CA THR A 161 30.73 -30.06 -75.77
C THR A 161 29.73 -30.42 -76.84
N ASP A 162 28.54 -30.99 -76.46
CA ASP A 162 27.54 -31.52 -77.39
C ASP A 162 27.05 -30.48 -78.41
N MET A 163 27.25 -29.22 -78.12
CA MET A 163 26.79 -28.10 -78.96
C MET A 163 27.92 -27.62 -79.95
N LEU A 164 29.11 -28.20 -79.85
CA LEU A 164 30.22 -27.86 -80.72
C LEU A 164 30.41 -29.02 -81.70
N SER A 165 30.50 -28.76 -82.98
CA SER A 165 30.82 -29.75 -83.99
C SER A 165 32.24 -30.23 -83.80
N THR A 166 32.53 -31.48 -84.29
CA THR A 166 33.87 -32.09 -84.21
C THR A 166 34.90 -31.14 -84.84
N SER A 167 34.53 -30.46 -85.93
CA SER A 167 35.39 -29.49 -86.59
C SER A 167 35.64 -28.19 -85.77
N GLU A 168 34.73 -27.87 -84.85
CA GLU A 168 34.85 -26.74 -83.91
C GLU A 168 35.69 -27.06 -82.68
N LEU A 169 35.90 -28.33 -82.38
CA LEU A 169 36.77 -28.83 -81.31
C LEU A 169 38.23 -28.96 -81.70
N GLU A 170 38.54 -28.77 -82.98
CA GLU A 170 39.88 -28.78 -83.51
C GLU A 170 40.27 -27.45 -84.18
N LYS A 171 41.54 -27.09 -84.10
CA LYS A 171 42.14 -25.95 -84.78
C LYS A 171 43.49 -26.33 -85.28
N ASN A 172 43.70 -26.25 -86.60
CA ASN A 172 44.93 -26.60 -87.29
C ASN A 172 45.43 -28.04 -86.94
N GLY A 173 44.51 -29.03 -86.86
CA GLY A 173 44.84 -30.42 -86.55
C GLY A 173 45.16 -30.75 -85.11
N ARG A 174 44.95 -29.83 -84.16
CA ARG A 174 45.09 -30.04 -82.73
C ARG A 174 43.77 -29.91 -82.03
N LYS A 175 43.56 -30.70 -80.97
CA LYS A 175 42.43 -30.50 -80.08
C LYS A 175 42.55 -29.18 -79.34
N LEU A 176 41.46 -28.49 -79.21
CA LEU A 176 41.36 -27.23 -78.44
C LEU A 176 41.62 -27.46 -76.96
N THR A 177 42.28 -26.52 -76.35
CA THR A 177 42.38 -26.48 -74.87
C THR A 177 41.06 -26.19 -74.24
N THR A 178 40.87 -26.54 -72.96
CA THR A 178 39.64 -26.27 -72.18
C THR A 178 39.30 -24.79 -72.24
N LEU A 179 40.29 -23.92 -72.20
CA LEU A 179 40.10 -22.46 -72.31
C LEU A 179 39.52 -22.04 -73.66
N GLU A 180 40.06 -22.55 -74.76
CA GLU A 180 39.58 -22.26 -76.11
C GLU A 180 38.20 -22.83 -76.37
N ILE A 181 37.85 -24.00 -75.80
CA ILE A 181 36.48 -24.55 -75.81
C ILE A 181 35.54 -23.64 -75.08
N MET A 182 35.90 -23.14 -73.87
CA MET A 182 35.08 -22.24 -73.08
C MET A 182 34.81 -20.89 -73.79
N GLU A 183 35.79 -20.35 -74.54
CA GLU A 183 35.53 -19.14 -75.34
C GLU A 183 34.52 -19.37 -76.45
N LYS A 184 34.50 -20.53 -77.08
CA LYS A 184 33.48 -20.91 -78.07
C LYS A 184 32.09 -21.11 -77.48
N ILE A 185 32.02 -21.81 -76.33
CA ILE A 185 30.76 -21.98 -75.59
C ILE A 185 30.20 -20.65 -75.17
N ARG A 186 31.02 -19.72 -74.68
CA ARG A 186 30.67 -18.37 -74.36
C ARG A 186 30.02 -17.65 -75.53
N ALA A 187 30.59 -17.71 -76.69
CA ALA A 187 30.11 -17.09 -77.90
C ALA A 187 28.71 -17.63 -78.32
N LYS A 188 28.46 -18.94 -78.13
CA LYS A 188 27.19 -19.60 -78.49
C LYS A 188 26.06 -19.47 -77.42
N GLN A 189 26.42 -19.61 -76.16
CA GLN A 189 25.42 -19.67 -75.07
C GLN A 189 25.30 -18.41 -74.21
N GLY A 190 26.16 -17.42 -74.44
CA GLY A 190 26.17 -16.20 -73.61
C GLY A 190 26.62 -16.47 -72.15
N ILE A 191 27.35 -17.58 -71.90
CA ILE A 191 27.87 -17.95 -70.61
C ILE A 191 29.04 -17.05 -70.24
N GLY A 192 29.02 -16.46 -69.03
CA GLY A 192 30.16 -15.69 -68.52
C GLY A 192 31.17 -16.60 -67.84
N PHE A 193 32.47 -16.39 -68.07
CA PHE A 193 33.52 -17.06 -67.30
C PHE A 193 34.58 -16.06 -66.82
N ILE A 194 35.26 -16.44 -65.74
CA ILE A 194 36.41 -15.75 -65.17
C ILE A 194 37.57 -16.76 -65.15
N ALA A 195 38.67 -16.39 -65.79
CA ALA A 195 39.90 -17.18 -65.78
C ALA A 195 40.94 -16.47 -64.89
N LEU A 196 41.36 -17.14 -63.84
CA LEU A 196 42.33 -16.60 -62.87
C LEU A 196 43.64 -17.37 -63.01
N ARG A 197 44.64 -16.73 -63.60
CA ARG A 197 45.95 -17.27 -63.73
C ARG A 197 46.68 -17.26 -62.39
N ARG A 198 47.30 -18.35 -62.00
CA ARG A 198 48.15 -18.49 -60.82
C ARG A 198 49.37 -17.56 -60.93
N LYS A 199 49.81 -17.04 -59.76
CA LYS A 199 50.96 -16.15 -59.69
C LYS A 199 52.28 -16.83 -60.16
N ASP A 200 52.40 -18.11 -59.98
CA ASP A 200 53.55 -18.96 -60.37
C ASP A 200 53.46 -19.47 -61.83
N ASN A 201 52.44 -19.05 -62.55
CA ASN A 201 52.16 -19.49 -63.92
C ASN A 201 51.94 -21.02 -64.10
N SER A 202 51.77 -21.75 -63.01
CA SER A 202 51.60 -23.21 -63.04
C SER A 202 50.24 -23.69 -63.51
N GLY A 203 49.28 -22.76 -63.66
CA GLY A 203 47.94 -23.11 -64.10
C GLY A 203 46.92 -21.95 -63.99
N THR A 204 45.69 -22.28 -64.30
CA THR A 204 44.58 -21.34 -64.32
C THR A 204 43.31 -21.92 -63.65
N VAL A 205 42.66 -21.20 -62.80
CA VAL A 205 41.32 -21.55 -62.26
C VAL A 205 40.26 -20.90 -63.15
N ILE A 206 39.37 -21.71 -63.71
CA ILE A 206 38.18 -21.23 -64.48
C ILE A 206 36.93 -21.38 -63.63
N ILE A 207 36.19 -20.30 -63.54
CA ILE A 207 34.86 -20.25 -62.89
C ILE A 207 33.83 -19.78 -63.93
N THR A 208 32.78 -20.55 -64.14
CA THR A 208 31.78 -20.29 -65.17
C THR A 208 30.41 -20.13 -64.54
N LEU A 209 29.67 -19.16 -65.03
CA LEU A 209 28.32 -18.84 -64.59
C LEU A 209 27.35 -18.97 -65.77
N ASP A 210 26.29 -19.69 -65.55
CA ASP A 210 25.09 -19.65 -66.39
C ASP A 210 24.19 -18.47 -65.96
N LYS A 211 23.04 -18.35 -66.56
CA LYS A 211 22.08 -17.31 -66.25
C LYS A 211 21.59 -17.36 -64.79
N GLU A 212 21.39 -18.58 -64.25
CA GLU A 212 20.94 -18.75 -62.85
C GLU A 212 22.06 -18.38 -61.86
N GLY A 213 23.29 -18.82 -62.15
CA GLY A 213 24.46 -18.46 -61.35
C GLY A 213 24.74 -16.96 -61.35
N LEU A 214 24.56 -16.31 -62.48
CA LEU A 214 24.75 -14.84 -62.57
C LEU A 214 23.66 -14.08 -61.73
N ILE A 215 22.42 -14.52 -61.80
CA ILE A 215 21.33 -13.96 -60.95
C ILE A 215 21.64 -14.19 -59.48
N TYR A 216 22.06 -15.39 -59.09
CA TYR A 216 22.42 -15.70 -57.72
C TYR A 216 23.56 -14.82 -57.19
N TRP A 217 24.66 -14.69 -57.98
CA TRP A 217 25.80 -13.88 -57.55
C TRP A 217 25.49 -12.38 -57.53
N SER A 218 24.69 -11.89 -58.46
CA SER A 218 24.19 -10.50 -58.45
C SER A 218 23.36 -10.20 -57.20
N LEU A 219 22.47 -11.12 -56.85
CA LEU A 219 21.65 -11.01 -55.64
C LEU A 219 22.52 -11.09 -54.38
N LYS A 220 23.45 -12.07 -54.32
CA LYS A 220 24.35 -12.26 -53.20
C LYS A 220 25.19 -11.01 -52.91
N VAL A 221 25.81 -10.45 -53.94
CA VAL A 221 26.64 -9.22 -53.82
C VAL A 221 25.80 -8.01 -53.45
N ALA A 222 24.58 -7.89 -53.99
CA ALA A 222 23.66 -6.81 -53.65
C ALA A 222 23.26 -6.88 -52.19
N VAL A 223 22.95 -8.07 -51.68
CA VAL A 223 22.62 -8.34 -50.28
C VAL A 223 23.80 -8.07 -49.35
N GLU A 224 24.98 -8.62 -49.65
CA GLU A 224 26.19 -8.44 -48.83
C GLU A 224 26.54 -6.95 -48.68
N ARG A 225 26.41 -6.16 -49.76
CA ARG A 225 26.59 -4.70 -49.66
C ARG A 225 25.52 -3.99 -48.88
N GLY A 226 24.25 -4.40 -49.01
CA GLY A 226 23.16 -3.89 -48.23
C GLY A 226 23.41 -4.10 -46.73
N ILE A 227 23.82 -5.31 -46.38
CA ILE A 227 24.15 -5.65 -44.99
C ILE A 227 25.33 -4.82 -44.48
N ASN A 228 26.44 -4.75 -45.25
CA ASN A 228 27.62 -4.00 -44.82
C ASN A 228 27.37 -2.50 -44.66
N LYS A 229 26.41 -1.94 -45.40
CA LYS A 229 26.00 -0.55 -45.25
C LYS A 229 25.14 -0.29 -44.00
N ILE A 230 24.36 -1.27 -43.56
CA ILE A 230 23.61 -1.23 -42.30
C ILE A 230 24.57 -1.42 -41.12
N GLY A 231 25.56 -2.33 -41.24
CA GLY A 231 26.56 -2.60 -40.21
C GLY A 231 26.02 -3.28 -38.96
N GLU A 232 26.87 -3.38 -37.94
CA GLU A 232 26.55 -3.92 -36.61
C GLU A 232 25.94 -2.82 -35.69
N GLY A 233 25.22 -1.86 -36.26
CA GLY A 233 24.62 -0.76 -35.52
C GLY A 233 23.25 -1.09 -34.93
N HIS A 234 22.74 -0.22 -34.04
CA HIS A 234 21.34 -0.23 -33.58
C HIS A 234 20.89 -1.47 -32.80
N GLY A 235 21.78 -2.11 -32.01
CA GLY A 235 21.42 -3.28 -31.20
C GLY A 235 21.30 -4.59 -31.99
N ILE A 236 21.81 -4.63 -33.25
CA ILE A 236 21.82 -5.83 -34.06
C ILE A 236 22.98 -6.71 -33.60
N VAL A 237 22.68 -7.90 -33.09
CA VAL A 237 23.65 -8.91 -32.70
C VAL A 237 24.13 -9.72 -33.93
N TYR A 238 23.18 -10.03 -34.79
CA TYR A 238 23.45 -10.66 -36.06
C TYR A 238 22.34 -10.41 -37.08
N MET A 239 22.68 -10.50 -38.35
CA MET A 239 21.74 -10.55 -39.45
C MET A 239 22.19 -11.60 -40.45
N GLN A 240 21.27 -12.46 -40.90
CA GLN A 240 21.49 -13.50 -41.90
C GLN A 240 20.40 -13.44 -42.96
N ILE A 241 20.77 -13.54 -44.21
CA ILE A 241 19.84 -13.62 -45.32
C ILE A 241 20.05 -14.95 -46.04
N ILE A 242 18.94 -15.68 -46.19
CA ILE A 242 18.91 -17.03 -46.78
C ILE A 242 17.91 -16.97 -47.93
N ASN A 243 18.29 -17.58 -49.07
CA ASN A 243 17.38 -17.66 -50.22
C ASN A 243 16.30 -18.76 -50.05
N ASP A 244 15.43 -18.89 -51.03
CA ASP A 244 14.38 -19.93 -51.14
C ASP A 244 14.94 -21.38 -51.12
N LYS A 245 16.19 -21.56 -51.55
CA LYS A 245 16.91 -22.86 -51.55
C LYS A 245 17.73 -23.07 -50.27
N LYS A 246 17.46 -22.30 -49.21
CA LYS A 246 18.19 -22.32 -47.91
C LYS A 246 19.69 -22.00 -48.02
N LYS A 247 20.17 -21.35 -49.07
CA LYS A 247 21.55 -20.91 -49.19
C LYS A 247 21.75 -19.53 -48.60
N LEU A 248 22.85 -19.35 -47.87
CA LEU A 248 23.23 -18.06 -47.26
C LEU A 248 23.63 -17.07 -48.35
N LEU A 249 22.94 -15.95 -48.42
CA LEU A 249 23.25 -14.83 -49.33
C LEU A 249 24.18 -13.81 -48.69
N GLY A 250 24.09 -13.62 -47.39
CA GLY A 250 24.96 -12.72 -46.63
C GLY A 250 24.72 -12.80 -45.16
N SER A 251 25.69 -12.38 -44.36
CA SER A 251 25.60 -12.34 -42.91
C SER A 251 26.49 -11.26 -42.32
N VAL A 252 26.10 -10.71 -41.20
CA VAL A 252 26.87 -9.84 -40.33
C VAL A 252 26.64 -10.25 -38.88
N GLY A 253 27.66 -10.10 -38.04
CA GLY A 253 27.65 -10.53 -36.65
C GLY A 253 27.79 -12.06 -36.50
N LYS A 254 27.83 -12.52 -35.25
CA LYS A 254 27.96 -13.94 -34.92
C LYS A 254 26.60 -14.52 -34.57
N ALA A 255 25.96 -15.20 -35.52
CA ALA A 255 24.83 -16.05 -35.19
C ALA A 255 25.31 -17.27 -34.40
N ASN A 256 24.58 -17.66 -33.36
CA ASN A 256 24.89 -18.84 -32.59
C ASN A 256 24.67 -20.09 -33.46
N GLU A 257 25.70 -20.93 -33.60
CA GLU A 257 25.69 -22.13 -34.46
C GLU A 257 24.61 -23.17 -34.09
N ASN A 258 24.06 -23.08 -32.87
CA ASN A 258 23.02 -23.98 -32.37
C ASN A 258 21.60 -23.66 -32.84
N PHE A 259 21.40 -22.62 -33.67
CA PHE A 259 20.09 -22.29 -34.22
C PHE A 259 19.75 -23.20 -35.40
N ASN A 260 18.89 -24.18 -35.12
CA ASN A 260 18.36 -25.05 -36.15
C ASN A 260 17.46 -24.21 -37.09
N ASN A 261 17.70 -24.32 -38.40
CA ASN A 261 16.93 -23.58 -39.42
C ASN A 261 15.44 -23.96 -39.46
N ASP A 262 15.03 -25.02 -38.76
CA ASP A 262 13.63 -25.48 -38.71
C ASP A 262 12.78 -24.82 -37.63
N ASP A 263 13.36 -23.95 -36.79
CA ASP A 263 12.68 -23.31 -35.64
C ASP A 263 11.63 -22.26 -36.02
N PHE A 264 11.63 -21.76 -37.24
CA PHE A 264 10.61 -20.86 -37.79
C PHE A 264 9.79 -21.56 -38.88
N ASN A 265 8.53 -21.21 -39.03
CA ASN A 265 7.73 -21.70 -40.16
C ASN A 265 8.24 -21.09 -41.49
N PHE A 266 9.38 -21.58 -41.98
CA PHE A 266 10.01 -21.11 -43.20
C PHE A 266 9.06 -21.12 -44.41
N LYS A 267 8.24 -22.16 -44.54
CA LYS A 267 7.26 -22.24 -45.64
C LYS A 267 6.25 -21.14 -45.58
N GLY A 268 5.74 -20.81 -44.38
CA GLY A 268 4.76 -19.72 -44.18
C GLY A 268 5.35 -18.34 -44.44
N ILE A 269 6.63 -18.13 -44.08
CA ILE A 269 7.35 -16.86 -44.34
C ILE A 269 7.64 -16.70 -45.82
N LEU A 270 8.14 -17.75 -46.51
CA LEU A 270 8.40 -17.73 -47.97
C LEU A 270 7.11 -17.56 -48.79
N ALA A 271 5.97 -18.10 -48.31
CA ALA A 271 4.67 -17.87 -48.93
C ALA A 271 4.13 -16.45 -48.73
N GLY A 272 4.80 -15.64 -47.87
CA GLY A 272 4.38 -14.28 -47.54
C GLY A 272 3.18 -14.19 -46.63
N ASN A 273 2.73 -15.30 -46.04
CA ASN A 273 1.59 -15.38 -45.12
C ASN A 273 1.91 -14.82 -43.73
N VAL A 274 3.20 -14.74 -43.39
CA VAL A 274 3.70 -14.23 -42.10
C VAL A 274 4.53 -12.98 -42.39
N LYS A 275 4.18 -11.85 -41.76
CA LYS A 275 4.94 -10.60 -41.92
C LYS A 275 6.28 -10.67 -41.18
N ILE A 276 6.25 -11.15 -39.94
CA ILE A 276 7.39 -11.37 -39.10
C ILE A 276 7.07 -12.51 -38.11
N ALA A 277 8.03 -13.33 -37.83
CA ALA A 277 7.98 -14.31 -36.75
C ALA A 277 9.07 -13.97 -35.77
N SER A 278 8.74 -13.90 -34.47
CA SER A 278 9.68 -13.54 -33.40
C SER A 278 9.73 -14.63 -32.34
N ARG A 279 10.89 -14.83 -31.71
CA ARG A 279 11.07 -15.69 -30.54
C ARG A 279 12.15 -15.14 -29.63
N LYS A 280 12.00 -15.37 -28.34
CA LYS A 280 13.00 -15.05 -27.34
C LYS A 280 14.02 -16.19 -27.28
N VAL A 281 15.30 -15.86 -27.36
CA VAL A 281 16.40 -16.83 -27.31
C VAL A 281 17.40 -16.35 -26.27
N ASP A 282 17.68 -17.20 -25.30
CA ASP A 282 18.69 -16.94 -24.28
C ASP A 282 19.91 -17.84 -24.59
N SER A 283 21.02 -17.21 -24.94
CA SER A 283 22.27 -17.88 -25.28
C SER A 283 23.41 -17.39 -24.40
N GLY A 284 23.60 -18.04 -23.25
CA GLY A 284 24.60 -17.64 -22.27
C GLY A 284 24.29 -16.25 -21.70
N GLU A 285 25.22 -15.32 -21.81
CA GLU A 285 25.02 -13.93 -21.34
C GLU A 285 24.17 -13.07 -22.30
N ASN A 286 23.95 -13.52 -23.53
CA ASN A 286 23.23 -12.75 -24.54
C ASN A 286 21.76 -13.15 -24.60
N LYS A 287 20.90 -12.21 -24.27
CA LYS A 287 19.45 -12.31 -24.44
C LYS A 287 19.07 -11.70 -25.77
N ILE A 288 18.61 -12.53 -26.70
CA ILE A 288 18.37 -12.14 -28.10
C ILE A 288 16.87 -12.29 -28.42
N LEU A 289 16.31 -11.29 -29.08
CA LEU A 289 15.04 -11.44 -29.79
C LEU A 289 15.39 -11.81 -31.23
N ASP A 290 15.18 -13.08 -31.58
CA ASP A 290 15.41 -13.65 -32.89
C ASP A 290 14.15 -13.51 -33.75
N MET A 291 14.28 -12.87 -34.91
CA MET A 291 13.16 -12.55 -35.77
C MET A 291 13.44 -12.96 -37.19
N ALA A 292 12.41 -13.45 -37.88
CA ALA A 292 12.51 -13.83 -39.27
C ALA A 292 11.37 -13.22 -40.09
N ALA A 293 11.70 -12.61 -41.24
CA ALA A 293 10.71 -11.99 -42.12
C ALA A 293 11.08 -12.24 -43.60
N PRO A 294 10.12 -12.18 -44.53
CA PRO A 294 10.39 -12.39 -45.94
C PRO A 294 11.19 -11.24 -46.54
N LEU A 295 12.24 -11.56 -47.28
CA LEU A 295 12.96 -10.62 -48.14
C LEU A 295 12.20 -10.48 -49.44
N LYS A 296 11.61 -9.31 -49.69
CA LYS A 296 10.85 -9.01 -50.91
C LYS A 296 11.67 -8.08 -51.82
N LEU A 297 11.82 -8.48 -53.06
CA LEU A 297 12.39 -7.63 -54.09
C LEU A 297 11.40 -7.59 -55.27
N ASP A 298 11.09 -6.43 -55.77
CA ASP A 298 10.04 -6.21 -56.81
C ASP A 298 8.74 -6.98 -56.53
N LYS A 299 8.26 -6.93 -55.24
CA LYS A 299 7.07 -7.62 -54.73
C LYS A 299 7.14 -9.15 -54.67
N LYS A 300 8.24 -9.75 -55.09
CA LYS A 300 8.46 -11.23 -55.00
C LYS A 300 9.32 -11.57 -53.78
N VAL A 301 8.92 -12.63 -53.06
CA VAL A 301 9.74 -13.14 -51.96
C VAL A 301 10.93 -13.91 -52.57
N VAL A 302 12.14 -13.44 -52.32
CA VAL A 302 13.41 -14.05 -52.83
C VAL A 302 14.17 -14.79 -51.74
N GLY A 303 13.76 -14.64 -50.51
CA GLY A 303 14.41 -15.29 -49.37
C GLY A 303 13.82 -14.83 -48.03
N ILE A 304 14.55 -15.12 -46.98
CA ILE A 304 14.23 -14.77 -45.61
C ILE A 304 15.36 -13.97 -45.01
N VAL A 305 15.05 -12.89 -44.35
CA VAL A 305 15.93 -12.14 -43.48
C VAL A 305 15.72 -12.62 -42.05
N ARG A 306 16.77 -13.05 -41.41
CA ARG A 306 16.79 -13.37 -39.98
C ARG A 306 17.66 -12.34 -39.28
N ILE A 307 17.10 -11.71 -38.22
CA ILE A 307 17.75 -10.66 -37.46
C ILE A 307 17.65 -10.97 -35.97
N GLY A 308 18.78 -10.92 -35.29
CA GLY A 308 18.83 -11.00 -33.84
C GLY A 308 19.10 -9.65 -33.23
N LEU A 309 18.18 -9.13 -32.42
CA LEU A 309 18.35 -7.90 -31.67
C LEU A 309 18.70 -8.20 -30.22
N ASP A 310 19.60 -7.37 -29.66
CA ASP A 310 19.91 -7.46 -28.22
C ASP A 310 18.72 -7.04 -27.38
N ARG A 311 18.30 -7.96 -26.49
CA ARG A 311 17.20 -7.77 -25.55
C ARG A 311 17.69 -7.42 -24.14
N GLY A 312 18.99 -7.53 -23.88
CA GLY A 312 19.55 -7.40 -22.53
C GLY A 312 19.27 -6.05 -21.88
N SER A 313 19.43 -4.98 -22.65
CA SER A 313 19.14 -3.61 -22.18
C SER A 313 17.64 -3.40 -21.90
N MET A 314 16.77 -4.01 -22.69
CA MET A 314 15.32 -3.94 -22.49
C MET A 314 14.84 -4.76 -21.32
N ASP A 315 15.36 -5.97 -21.14
CA ASP A 315 15.04 -6.80 -19.99
C ASP A 315 15.40 -6.09 -18.67
N LYS A 316 16.52 -5.35 -18.64
CA LYS A 316 16.89 -4.51 -17.50
C LYS A 316 15.85 -3.43 -17.21
N ILE A 317 15.39 -2.72 -18.23
CA ILE A 317 14.35 -1.70 -18.10
C ILE A 317 13.03 -2.32 -17.62
N ILE A 318 12.66 -3.48 -18.14
CA ILE A 318 11.46 -4.23 -17.70
C ILE A 318 11.59 -4.64 -16.23
N ASP A 319 12.75 -5.18 -15.84
CA ASP A 319 12.99 -5.63 -14.47
C ASP A 319 13.01 -4.44 -13.47
N GLU A 320 13.63 -3.32 -13.84
CA GLU A 320 13.60 -2.07 -13.05
C GLU A 320 12.18 -1.53 -12.91
N ASN A 321 11.43 -1.45 -13.99
CA ASN A 321 10.02 -1.01 -13.96
C ASN A 321 9.16 -1.97 -13.12
N ARG A 322 9.37 -3.27 -13.24
CA ARG A 322 8.66 -4.27 -12.45
C ARG A 322 8.97 -4.14 -10.96
N GLN A 323 10.23 -3.89 -10.59
CA GLN A 323 10.62 -3.62 -9.21
C GLN A 323 9.97 -2.33 -8.69
N ASN A 324 10.00 -1.26 -9.46
CA ASN A 324 9.40 0.03 -9.09
C ASN A 324 7.87 -0.10 -8.88
N ILE A 325 7.17 -0.79 -9.80
CA ILE A 325 5.73 -1.05 -9.66
C ILE A 325 5.46 -1.89 -8.43
N PHE A 326 6.28 -2.91 -8.16
CA PHE A 326 6.12 -3.77 -6.99
C PHE A 326 6.32 -3.01 -5.68
N VAL A 327 7.36 -2.17 -5.59
CA VAL A 327 7.61 -1.29 -4.44
C VAL A 327 6.46 -0.30 -4.25
N PHE A 328 5.96 0.29 -5.33
CA PHE A 328 4.81 1.19 -5.29
C PHE A 328 3.54 0.48 -4.79
N MET A 329 3.26 -0.74 -5.25
CA MET A 329 2.13 -1.54 -4.77
C MET A 329 2.22 -1.83 -3.27
N ILE A 330 3.41 -2.22 -2.77
CA ILE A 330 3.65 -2.43 -1.34
C ILE A 330 3.38 -1.15 -0.55
N PHE A 331 3.89 -0.02 -1.03
CA PHE A 331 3.70 1.29 -0.39
C PHE A 331 2.22 1.66 -0.28
N VAL A 332 1.44 1.46 -1.34
CA VAL A 332 -0.01 1.70 -1.32
C VAL A 332 -0.72 0.80 -0.31
N VAL A 333 -0.35 -0.49 -0.24
CA VAL A 333 -0.92 -1.43 0.75
C VAL A 333 -0.61 -0.97 2.18
N ILE A 334 0.63 -0.54 2.44
CA ILE A 334 1.03 -0.03 3.77
C ILE A 334 0.22 1.21 4.15
N ILE A 335 0.05 2.16 3.23
CA ILE A 335 -0.76 3.37 3.48
C ILE A 335 -2.21 2.99 3.76
N ALA A 336 -2.80 2.06 3.00
CA ALA A 336 -4.17 1.61 3.21
C ALA A 336 -4.33 0.94 4.59
N LEU A 337 -3.40 0.09 5.01
CA LEU A 337 -3.41 -0.54 6.33
C LEU A 337 -3.22 0.48 7.46
N LEU A 338 -2.32 1.46 7.28
CA LEU A 338 -2.09 2.51 8.26
C LEU A 338 -3.32 3.41 8.41
N SER A 339 -3.95 3.82 7.30
CA SER A 339 -5.17 4.63 7.33
C SER A 339 -6.33 3.88 8.01
N MET A 340 -6.47 2.59 7.74
CA MET A 340 -7.47 1.74 8.38
C MET A 340 -7.22 1.59 9.88
N TRP A 341 -5.95 1.43 10.30
CA TRP A 341 -5.58 1.37 11.71
C TRP A 341 -5.87 2.68 12.44
N LEU A 342 -5.55 3.83 11.83
CA LEU A 342 -5.83 5.15 12.39
C LEU A 342 -7.34 5.38 12.56
N LEU A 343 -8.14 5.07 11.55
CA LEU A 343 -9.60 5.18 11.61
C LEU A 343 -10.21 4.28 12.70
N TYR A 344 -9.74 3.03 12.79
CA TYR A 344 -10.18 2.11 13.83
C TYR A 344 -9.84 2.61 15.24
N HIS A 345 -8.63 3.14 15.43
CA HIS A 345 -8.18 3.67 16.71
C HIS A 345 -8.97 4.92 17.14
N ASP A 346 -9.20 5.84 16.21
CA ASP A 346 -9.99 7.06 16.45
C ASP A 346 -11.46 6.73 16.80
N GLN A 347 -12.05 5.80 16.07
CA GLN A 347 -13.43 5.37 16.32
C GLN A 347 -13.61 4.71 17.69
N ASN A 348 -12.65 3.89 18.14
CA ASN A 348 -12.69 3.27 19.46
C ASN A 348 -12.60 4.33 20.59
N ARG A 349 -11.84 5.39 20.39
CA ARG A 349 -11.78 6.52 21.33
C ARG A 349 -13.12 7.26 21.42
N HIS A 350 -13.73 7.54 20.29
CA HIS A 350 -15.04 8.21 20.25
C HIS A 350 -16.13 7.36 20.91
N LEU A 351 -16.18 6.06 20.66
CA LEU A 351 -17.13 5.15 21.28
C LEU A 351 -16.99 5.11 22.80
N ALA A 352 -15.78 5.06 23.32
CA ALA A 352 -15.52 5.09 24.76
C ALA A 352 -16.04 6.41 25.40
N GLY A 353 -15.84 7.54 24.73
CA GLY A 353 -16.33 8.84 25.17
C GLY A 353 -17.86 8.93 25.19
N VAL A 354 -18.53 8.39 24.17
CA VAL A 354 -20.01 8.38 24.10
C VAL A 354 -20.61 7.54 25.22
N VAL A 355 -20.07 6.36 25.49
CA VAL A 355 -20.54 5.46 26.57
C VAL A 355 -20.38 6.12 27.96
N ASP A 356 -19.26 6.82 28.20
CA ASP A 356 -19.06 7.53 29.45
C ASP A 356 -20.05 8.71 29.60
N MET A 357 -20.28 9.46 28.53
CA MET A 357 -21.25 10.57 28.52
C MET A 357 -22.69 10.06 28.74
N GLU A 358 -23.10 8.96 28.14
CA GLU A 358 -24.41 8.34 28.33
C GLU A 358 -24.61 7.92 29.78
N ARG A 359 -23.63 7.29 30.42
CA ARG A 359 -23.66 6.92 31.83
C ARG A 359 -23.79 8.15 32.76
N ARG A 360 -23.12 9.26 32.42
CA ARG A 360 -23.22 10.51 33.16
C ARG A 360 -24.59 11.16 33.00
N LEU A 361 -25.16 11.14 31.80
CA LEU A 361 -26.50 11.63 31.52
C LEU A 361 -27.56 10.82 32.27
N GLU A 362 -27.52 9.49 32.20
CA GLU A 362 -28.44 8.61 32.91
C GLU A 362 -28.41 8.87 34.44
N LYS A 363 -27.20 9.06 34.99
CA LYS A 363 -27.01 9.38 36.40
C LYS A 363 -27.59 10.74 36.77
N ALA A 364 -27.40 11.76 35.92
CA ALA A 364 -27.94 13.11 36.11
C ALA A 364 -29.45 13.13 35.97
N GLU A 365 -30.03 12.43 35.01
CA GLU A 365 -31.49 12.31 34.85
C GLU A 365 -32.13 11.61 36.06
N ARG A 366 -31.53 10.53 36.54
CA ARG A 366 -32.02 9.80 37.73
C ARG A 366 -31.98 10.66 38.96
N LEU A 367 -30.92 11.44 39.18
CA LEU A 367 -30.81 12.37 40.31
C LEU A 367 -31.80 13.53 40.17
N SER A 368 -32.03 14.06 38.98
CA SER A 368 -32.99 15.12 38.71
C SER A 368 -34.45 14.68 38.98
N ALA A 369 -34.80 13.45 38.51
CA ALA A 369 -36.13 12.89 38.76
C ALA A 369 -36.37 12.65 40.26
N LEU A 370 -35.33 12.09 40.95
CA LEU A 370 -35.38 11.90 42.40
C LEU A 370 -35.57 13.25 43.13
N GLY A 371 -34.91 14.30 42.64
CA GLY A 371 -35.01 15.66 43.17
C GLY A 371 -36.37 16.28 43.07
N GLN A 372 -37.04 16.13 41.97
CA GLN A 372 -38.39 16.66 41.75
C GLN A 372 -39.42 15.94 42.64
N LEU A 373 -39.32 14.61 42.71
CA LEU A 373 -40.19 13.81 43.58
C LEU A 373 -39.95 14.12 45.07
N ALA A 374 -38.68 14.24 45.47
CA ALA A 374 -38.31 14.53 46.85
C ALA A 374 -38.95 15.83 47.40
N ALA A 375 -38.98 16.89 46.58
CA ALA A 375 -39.58 18.17 47.01
C ALA A 375 -41.07 18.07 47.28
N GLY A 376 -41.81 17.33 46.45
CA GLY A 376 -43.26 17.12 46.66
C GLY A 376 -43.53 16.22 47.88
N VAL A 377 -42.86 15.07 47.98
CA VAL A 377 -43.03 14.13 49.09
C VAL A 377 -42.64 14.76 50.44
N ALA A 378 -41.57 15.54 50.48
CA ALA A 378 -41.14 16.19 51.72
C ALA A 378 -42.15 17.19 52.22
N HIS A 379 -42.82 17.96 51.36
CA HIS A 379 -43.92 18.87 51.76
C HIS A 379 -45.10 18.07 52.27
N GLU A 380 -45.46 16.96 51.62
CA GLU A 380 -46.61 16.14 52.08
C GLU A 380 -46.33 15.40 53.38
N ILE A 381 -45.06 14.98 53.66
CA ILE A 381 -44.69 14.36 54.95
C ILE A 381 -44.58 15.45 56.07
N ARG A 382 -44.10 16.65 55.81
CA ARG A 382 -43.92 17.69 56.78
C ARG A 382 -45.28 18.14 57.33
N ASN A 383 -46.33 18.14 56.53
CA ASN A 383 -47.67 18.53 56.93
C ASN A 383 -48.26 17.67 58.07
N PRO A 384 -48.31 16.31 57.96
CA PRO A 384 -48.79 15.49 59.07
C PRO A 384 -47.86 15.54 60.28
N LEU A 385 -46.53 15.63 60.10
CA LEU A 385 -45.59 15.77 61.23
C LEU A 385 -45.88 17.09 62.04
N ASN A 386 -46.15 18.19 61.37
CA ASN A 386 -46.50 19.44 62.02
C ASN A 386 -47.82 19.30 62.77
N ALA A 387 -48.85 18.64 62.22
CA ALA A 387 -50.12 18.39 62.90
C ALA A 387 -49.89 17.51 64.16
N ILE A 388 -49.07 16.43 64.07
CA ILE A 388 -48.77 15.60 65.25
C ILE A 388 -47.98 16.42 66.28
N SER A 389 -47.00 17.25 65.84
CA SER A 389 -46.26 18.14 66.75
C SER A 389 -47.17 19.07 67.52
N MET A 390 -48.08 19.75 66.81
CA MET A 390 -49.10 20.67 67.44
C MET A 390 -50.02 19.93 68.37
N ALA A 391 -50.52 18.73 68.00
CA ALA A 391 -51.36 17.92 68.85
C ALA A 391 -50.64 17.52 70.14
N THR A 392 -49.36 17.05 70.01
CA THR A 392 -48.52 16.67 71.17
C THR A 392 -48.22 17.83 72.08
N GLN A 393 -47.95 19.02 71.51
CA GLN A 393 -47.77 20.24 72.32
C GLN A 393 -49.04 20.64 73.05
N ARG A 394 -50.19 20.50 72.41
CA ARG A 394 -51.50 20.80 73.05
C ARG A 394 -51.80 19.78 74.13
N LEU A 395 -51.59 18.52 73.89
CA LEU A 395 -51.75 17.48 74.92
C LEU A 395 -50.83 17.77 76.12
N LYS A 396 -49.58 18.13 75.92
CA LYS A 396 -48.66 18.50 77.01
C LYS A 396 -49.12 19.74 77.80
N ARG A 397 -49.71 20.75 77.15
CA ARG A 397 -50.12 21.96 77.78
C ARG A 397 -51.45 21.83 78.50
N ASP A 398 -52.45 21.19 77.84
CA ASP A 398 -53.84 21.24 78.29
C ASP A 398 -54.32 19.97 79.02
N PHE A 399 -53.56 18.85 78.88
CA PHE A 399 -53.98 17.52 79.36
C PHE A 399 -52.91 16.80 80.22
N THR A 400 -52.02 17.53 80.88
CA THR A 400 -51.07 16.94 81.82
C THR A 400 -51.78 16.35 82.99
N PRO A 401 -51.60 15.05 83.41
CA PRO A 401 -52.23 14.45 84.56
C PRO A 401 -51.95 15.19 85.89
N LEU A 402 -52.91 15.22 86.81
CA LEU A 402 -52.74 15.82 88.15
C LEU A 402 -51.91 14.95 89.09
N ASP A 403 -51.87 13.67 88.90
CA ASP A 403 -51.02 12.70 89.60
C ASP A 403 -49.58 12.89 89.22
N SER A 404 -48.70 13.10 90.18
CA SER A 404 -47.26 13.39 89.93
C SER A 404 -46.48 12.28 89.19
N GLY A 405 -46.73 11.01 89.48
CA GLY A 405 -46.09 9.91 88.78
C GLY A 405 -46.56 9.73 87.34
N LYS A 406 -47.89 9.89 87.12
CA LYS A 406 -48.44 9.85 85.78
C LYS A 406 -48.08 11.08 84.95
N ALA A 407 -47.88 12.24 85.60
CA ALA A 407 -47.45 13.47 84.97
C ALA A 407 -46.01 13.36 84.41
N GLU A 408 -45.13 12.73 85.15
CA GLU A 408 -43.73 12.45 84.72
C GLU A 408 -43.71 11.49 83.55
N ASP A 409 -44.44 10.38 83.63
CA ASP A 409 -44.54 9.43 82.52
C ASP A 409 -45.14 10.07 81.27
N PHE A 410 -46.16 10.88 81.40
CA PHE A 410 -46.80 11.64 80.33
C PHE A 410 -45.83 12.65 79.66
N GLN A 411 -45.04 13.36 80.47
CA GLN A 411 -44.03 14.28 79.96
C GLN A 411 -42.88 13.54 79.20
N ASN A 412 -42.47 12.40 79.74
CA ASN A 412 -41.45 11.56 79.14
C ASN A 412 -41.91 10.99 77.76
N LEU A 413 -43.15 10.43 77.70
CA LEU A 413 -43.73 9.93 76.44
C LEU A 413 -43.95 11.06 75.42
N SER A 414 -44.45 12.24 75.85
CA SER A 414 -44.60 13.40 75.01
C SER A 414 -43.26 13.94 74.50
N GLY A 415 -42.20 13.82 75.31
CA GLY A 415 -40.84 14.12 74.96
C GLY A 415 -40.35 13.22 73.84
N VAL A 416 -40.51 11.87 73.96
CA VAL A 416 -40.17 10.92 72.95
C VAL A 416 -40.84 11.19 71.61
N ILE A 417 -42.12 11.46 71.58
CA ILE A 417 -42.89 11.86 70.37
C ILE A 417 -42.28 13.11 69.72
N LYS A 418 -42.00 14.12 70.51
CA LYS A 418 -41.42 15.39 70.04
C LYS A 418 -40.03 15.16 69.42
N ASP A 419 -39.19 14.35 70.06
CA ASP A 419 -37.85 14.06 69.56
C ASP A 419 -37.88 13.24 68.27
N GLU A 420 -38.83 12.28 68.15
CA GLU A 420 -39.04 11.54 66.92
C GLU A 420 -39.54 12.43 65.78
N ILE A 421 -40.46 13.37 66.02
CA ILE A 421 -40.89 14.34 65.01
C ILE A 421 -39.70 15.21 64.56
N LYS A 422 -38.84 15.66 65.47
CA LYS A 422 -37.67 16.45 65.20
C LYS A 422 -36.66 15.62 64.34
N ARG A 423 -36.51 14.36 64.66
CA ARG A 423 -35.69 13.42 63.92
C ARG A 423 -36.19 13.25 62.48
N LEU A 424 -37.51 12.99 62.29
CA LEU A 424 -38.11 12.82 60.97
C LEU A 424 -37.97 14.08 60.12
N ASN A 425 -38.18 15.25 60.69
CA ASN A 425 -37.95 16.51 60.01
C ASN A 425 -36.48 16.67 59.58
N GLY A 426 -35.54 16.28 60.41
CA GLY A 426 -34.10 16.27 60.05
C GLY A 426 -33.81 15.38 58.85
N ILE A 427 -34.37 14.18 58.82
CA ILE A 427 -34.25 13.23 57.69
C ILE A 427 -34.82 13.85 56.39
N ILE A 428 -35.99 14.49 56.47
CA ILE A 428 -36.60 15.14 55.32
C ILE A 428 -35.74 16.29 54.80
N GLU A 429 -35.17 17.11 55.70
CA GLU A 429 -34.28 18.22 55.31
C GLU A 429 -33.00 17.73 54.66
N GLU A 430 -32.39 16.63 55.14
CA GLU A 430 -31.24 16.01 54.58
C GLU A 430 -31.52 15.46 53.16
N PHE A 431 -32.66 14.77 52.98
CA PHE A 431 -33.12 14.29 51.69
C PHE A 431 -33.42 15.41 50.70
N LEU A 432 -34.09 16.50 51.12
CA LEU A 432 -34.32 17.68 50.29
C LEU A 432 -33.01 18.41 49.90
N SER A 433 -32.05 18.43 50.80
CA SER A 433 -30.76 19.05 50.55
C SER A 433 -29.95 18.31 49.51
N PHE A 434 -30.04 16.99 49.51
CA PHE A 434 -29.42 16.11 48.49
C PHE A 434 -30.09 16.30 47.14
N SER A 435 -31.41 16.53 47.09
CA SER A 435 -32.22 16.65 45.87
C SER A 435 -32.09 18.00 45.15
N LYS A 436 -31.70 19.06 45.83
CA LYS A 436 -31.63 20.42 45.27
C LYS A 436 -30.24 20.75 44.73
N SER A 437 -29.98 20.43 43.48
CA SER A 437 -28.86 20.99 42.73
C SER A 437 -29.07 22.48 42.50
N ARG A 438 -28.53 23.34 43.37
CA ARG A 438 -28.48 24.79 43.13
C ARG A 438 -27.10 25.19 42.67
N ARG A 439 -27.04 26.13 41.69
CA ARG A 439 -25.77 26.78 41.31
C ARG A 439 -25.13 27.39 42.58
N LEU A 440 -23.84 27.08 42.79
CA LEU A 440 -23.09 27.61 43.94
C LEU A 440 -22.92 29.13 43.82
N ALA A 441 -23.19 29.85 44.93
CA ALA A 441 -22.90 31.26 45.03
C ALA A 441 -21.51 31.47 45.63
N LEU A 442 -20.49 31.34 44.77
CA LEU A 442 -19.10 31.45 45.23
C LEU A 442 -18.72 32.91 45.55
N SER A 443 -18.16 33.11 46.72
CA SER A 443 -17.59 34.38 47.18
C SER A 443 -16.31 34.08 47.96
N TYR A 444 -15.39 35.02 48.02
CA TYR A 444 -14.12 34.85 48.73
C TYR A 444 -14.31 35.06 50.24
N PHE A 445 -14.09 33.99 51.01
CA PHE A 445 -14.16 33.99 52.47
C PHE A 445 -13.03 33.25 53.13
N SER A 446 -12.78 33.50 54.42
CA SER A 446 -11.80 32.79 55.23
C SER A 446 -12.35 31.40 55.61
N LEU A 447 -11.73 30.34 55.04
CA LEU A 447 -12.05 28.95 55.35
C LEU A 447 -11.80 28.64 56.84
N THR A 448 -10.73 29.15 57.43
CA THR A 448 -10.43 28.96 58.85
C THR A 448 -11.47 29.56 59.79
N GLU A 449 -12.05 30.72 59.44
CA GLU A 449 -13.13 31.32 60.20
C GLU A 449 -14.43 30.48 60.11
N VAL A 450 -14.75 29.95 58.94
CA VAL A 450 -15.90 29.05 58.72
C VAL A 450 -15.77 27.80 59.57
N LEU A 451 -14.56 27.14 59.54
CA LEU A 451 -14.31 25.96 60.35
C LEU A 451 -14.34 26.26 61.86
N GLN A 452 -13.80 27.41 62.29
CA GLN A 452 -13.84 27.81 63.69
C GLN A 452 -15.28 28.03 64.18
N LYS A 453 -16.16 28.64 63.38
CA LYS A 453 -17.58 28.79 63.68
C LYS A 453 -18.28 27.42 63.85
N ILE A 454 -17.98 26.46 62.96
CA ILE A 454 -18.55 25.11 63.08
C ILE A 454 -18.07 24.43 64.36
N VAL A 455 -16.77 24.49 64.67
CA VAL A 455 -16.21 23.90 65.88
C VAL A 455 -16.84 24.50 67.13
N ASN A 456 -17.01 25.81 67.18
CA ASN A 456 -17.65 26.49 68.32
C ASN A 456 -19.12 26.06 68.49
N LEU A 457 -19.85 25.86 67.41
CA LEU A 457 -21.27 25.41 67.41
C LEU A 457 -21.44 24.01 67.99
N ILE A 458 -20.50 23.08 67.71
CA ILE A 458 -20.64 21.67 68.13
C ILE A 458 -19.86 21.30 69.38
N ARG A 459 -19.06 22.23 69.91
CA ARG A 459 -18.15 21.97 71.04
C ARG A 459 -18.89 21.50 72.29
N GLU A 460 -20.04 22.12 72.63
CA GLU A 460 -20.81 21.71 73.78
C GLU A 460 -21.39 20.30 73.59
N GLU A 461 -21.91 19.98 72.41
CA GLU A 461 -22.46 18.67 72.09
C GLU A 461 -21.35 17.59 72.14
N ALA A 462 -20.16 17.89 71.61
CA ALA A 462 -19.00 16.99 71.65
C ALA A 462 -18.55 16.73 73.10
N SER A 463 -18.43 17.82 73.91
CA SER A 463 -18.02 17.70 75.33
C SER A 463 -19.02 16.92 76.15
N ALA A 464 -20.35 17.06 75.87
CA ALA A 464 -21.39 16.29 76.56
C ALA A 464 -21.30 14.78 76.25
N ARG A 465 -20.63 14.40 75.13
CA ARG A 465 -20.37 13.00 74.74
C ARG A 465 -18.96 12.53 75.09
N GLY A 466 -18.16 13.31 75.83
CA GLY A 466 -16.76 12.98 76.20
C GLY A 466 -15.78 13.11 75.03
N ILE A 467 -16.15 13.85 73.97
CA ILE A 467 -15.31 14.03 72.79
C ILE A 467 -14.60 15.38 72.84
N THR A 468 -13.27 15.33 72.70
CA THR A 468 -12.41 16.54 72.62
C THR A 468 -12.19 16.89 71.16
N ILE A 469 -12.44 18.19 70.78
CA ILE A 469 -12.15 18.69 69.46
C ILE A 469 -10.93 19.60 69.51
N GLU A 470 -9.83 19.20 68.85
CA GLU A 470 -8.63 19.99 68.67
C GLU A 470 -8.57 20.61 67.29
N THR A 471 -8.13 21.86 67.22
CA THR A 471 -7.90 22.53 65.91
C THR A 471 -6.43 22.93 65.79
N LYS A 472 -5.81 22.57 64.64
CA LYS A 472 -4.44 22.89 64.36
C LYS A 472 -4.33 23.61 63.02
N TRP A 473 -4.42 24.96 63.07
CA TRP A 473 -4.30 25.81 61.88
C TRP A 473 -2.82 26.02 61.54
N ARG A 474 -2.27 25.26 60.57
CA ARG A 474 -0.92 25.50 60.03
C ARG A 474 -0.88 26.75 59.17
N LEU A 475 -2.03 27.20 58.68
CA LEU A 475 -2.25 28.44 57.93
C LEU A 475 -3.23 29.30 58.73
N SER A 476 -2.79 30.48 59.16
CA SER A 476 -3.61 31.38 60.03
C SER A 476 -4.81 31.99 59.30
N GLN A 477 -4.69 32.28 58.03
CA GLN A 477 -5.76 32.84 57.23
C GLN A 477 -5.77 32.24 55.80
N VAL A 478 -6.86 31.57 55.41
CA VAL A 478 -7.02 30.89 54.13
C VAL A 478 -8.25 31.41 53.47
N ILE A 479 -8.10 32.30 52.50
CA ILE A 479 -9.22 32.86 51.71
C ILE A 479 -9.33 32.06 50.42
N ILE A 480 -10.54 31.47 50.18
CA ILE A 480 -10.84 30.69 48.97
C ILE A 480 -12.22 31.09 48.43
N PRO A 481 -12.50 30.90 47.14
CA PRO A 481 -13.86 31.07 46.60
C PRO A 481 -14.77 29.94 47.11
N MET A 482 -15.83 30.29 47.86
CA MET A 482 -16.71 29.29 48.43
C MET A 482 -18.16 29.78 48.56
N ASP A 483 -19.10 28.86 48.54
CA ASP A 483 -20.45 29.04 49.08
C ASP A 483 -20.42 28.64 50.55
N ILE A 484 -20.47 29.66 51.44
CA ILE A 484 -20.29 29.47 52.89
C ILE A 484 -21.31 28.46 53.43
N ASN A 485 -22.57 28.59 53.07
CA ASN A 485 -23.66 27.77 53.61
C ASN A 485 -23.47 26.30 53.20
N LYS A 486 -23.04 26.06 51.97
CA LYS A 486 -22.81 24.73 51.43
C LYS A 486 -21.57 24.08 52.05
N LEU A 487 -20.46 24.81 52.14
CA LEU A 487 -19.26 24.28 52.79
C LEU A 487 -19.45 24.05 54.28
N GLN A 488 -20.18 24.94 55.00
CA GLN A 488 -20.56 24.69 56.38
C GLN A 488 -21.36 23.39 56.52
N GLN A 489 -22.31 23.14 55.64
CA GLN A 489 -23.09 21.90 55.62
C GLN A 489 -22.18 20.66 55.37
N ALA A 490 -21.26 20.73 54.42
CA ALA A 490 -20.33 19.62 54.11
C ALA A 490 -19.44 19.30 55.31
N PHE A 491 -18.78 20.31 55.90
CA PHE A 491 -17.92 20.10 57.06
C PHE A 491 -18.71 19.64 58.29
N LEU A 492 -19.90 20.20 58.52
CA LEU A 492 -20.74 19.75 59.62
C LEU A 492 -21.12 18.28 59.49
N ASN A 493 -21.46 17.82 58.30
CA ASN A 493 -21.75 16.42 58.04
C ASN A 493 -20.53 15.49 58.32
N LEU A 494 -19.33 15.89 57.89
CA LEU A 494 -18.10 15.12 58.13
C LEU A 494 -17.76 15.09 59.62
N ILE A 495 -17.88 16.23 60.35
CA ILE A 495 -17.57 16.29 61.77
C ILE A 495 -18.62 15.54 62.61
N LYS A 496 -19.90 15.63 62.27
CA LYS A 496 -20.95 14.82 62.91
C LYS A 496 -20.70 13.33 62.69
N ASN A 497 -20.29 12.96 61.50
CA ASN A 497 -19.97 11.55 61.21
C ASN A 497 -18.79 11.08 62.08
N ALA A 498 -17.75 11.92 62.26
CA ALA A 498 -16.62 11.66 63.13
C ALA A 498 -17.08 11.50 64.61
N MET A 499 -17.95 12.39 65.10
CA MET A 499 -18.51 12.29 66.46
C MET A 499 -19.35 11.04 66.68
N GLU A 500 -20.11 10.61 65.67
CA GLU A 500 -20.97 9.42 65.73
C GLU A 500 -20.20 8.12 65.62
N SER A 501 -18.97 8.16 65.05
CA SER A 501 -18.07 6.99 64.96
C SER A 501 -17.36 6.68 66.26
N ILE A 502 -17.35 7.61 67.21
CA ILE A 502 -16.72 7.49 68.52
C ILE A 502 -17.77 6.97 69.53
N PRO A 503 -17.60 5.72 70.05
CA PRO A 503 -18.64 5.09 70.89
C PRO A 503 -18.72 5.63 72.31
N ALA A 504 -17.63 6.22 72.84
CA ALA A 504 -17.56 6.72 74.20
C ALA A 504 -16.72 8.02 74.26
N GLU A 505 -15.52 7.94 74.83
CA GLU A 505 -14.56 9.09 74.88
C GLU A 505 -13.59 9.01 73.72
N GLY A 506 -13.21 10.19 73.16
CA GLY A 506 -12.28 10.25 72.04
C GLY A 506 -11.94 11.63 71.56
N ASN A 507 -11.15 11.68 70.52
CA ASN A 507 -10.62 12.95 69.98
C ASN A 507 -10.97 13.11 68.53
N ILE A 508 -11.26 14.34 68.11
CA ILE A 508 -11.36 14.80 66.73
C ILE A 508 -10.31 15.90 66.52
N ILE A 509 -9.43 15.71 65.55
CA ILE A 509 -8.43 16.69 65.21
C ILE A 509 -8.74 17.27 63.85
N ILE A 510 -8.88 18.58 63.75
CA ILE A 510 -9.11 19.31 62.51
C ILE A 510 -7.87 20.10 62.16
N THR A 511 -7.31 19.84 61.00
CA THR A 511 -6.12 20.57 60.52
C THR A 511 -6.40 21.25 59.20
N VAL A 512 -5.76 22.39 58.95
CA VAL A 512 -5.78 23.11 57.67
C VAL A 512 -4.33 23.25 57.22
N ASP A 513 -4.03 22.69 56.06
CA ASP A 513 -2.70 22.70 55.47
C ASP A 513 -2.75 22.99 53.96
N ARG A 514 -1.57 23.12 53.35
CA ARG A 514 -1.45 23.34 51.89
C ARG A 514 -0.99 22.06 51.20
N GLU A 515 -1.65 21.72 50.11
CA GLU A 515 -1.19 20.67 49.20
C GLU A 515 -0.70 21.29 47.86
N GLY A 516 0.63 21.36 47.71
CA GLY A 516 1.22 22.02 46.55
C GLY A 516 0.99 23.54 46.54
N LYS A 517 0.90 24.15 45.37
CA LYS A 517 0.69 25.61 45.20
C LYS A 517 -0.78 25.99 45.12
N ASN A 518 -1.67 25.12 44.66
CA ASN A 518 -3.00 25.45 44.20
C ASN A 518 -4.13 24.90 45.08
N TYR A 519 -3.84 24.03 46.03
CA TYR A 519 -4.86 23.38 46.85
C TYR A 519 -4.65 23.60 48.34
N ILE A 520 -5.76 23.58 49.04
CA ILE A 520 -5.84 23.58 50.51
C ILE A 520 -6.44 22.25 50.93
N VAL A 521 -5.89 21.62 51.93
CA VAL A 521 -6.37 20.37 52.51
C VAL A 521 -6.91 20.65 53.92
N VAL A 522 -8.13 20.28 54.18
CA VAL A 522 -8.72 20.21 55.51
C VAL A 522 -8.81 18.75 55.91
N SER A 523 -8.05 18.32 56.91
CA SER A 523 -8.13 16.97 57.44
C SER A 523 -8.96 16.94 58.72
N ILE A 524 -9.93 16.03 58.76
CA ILE A 524 -10.77 15.75 59.94
C ILE A 524 -10.45 14.31 60.35
N SER A 525 -9.74 14.14 61.44
CA SER A 525 -9.31 12.85 61.99
C SER A 525 -10.05 12.52 63.27
N ASP A 526 -10.69 11.37 63.35
CA ASP A 526 -11.35 10.84 64.54
C ASP A 526 -10.67 9.57 65.07
N THR A 527 -10.90 9.30 66.36
CA THR A 527 -10.45 8.07 67.04
C THR A 527 -11.61 7.06 67.15
N GLY A 528 -12.51 7.06 66.18
CA GLY A 528 -13.66 6.19 66.17
C GLY A 528 -13.42 4.74 65.77
N CYS A 529 -14.50 4.00 65.46
CA CYS A 529 -14.42 2.58 65.11
C CYS A 529 -13.72 2.26 63.78
N GLY A 530 -13.43 3.26 62.97
CA GLY A 530 -12.82 3.09 61.66
C GLY A 530 -13.64 2.24 60.68
N MET A 531 -13.08 2.01 59.48
CA MET A 531 -13.75 1.32 58.38
C MET A 531 -12.85 0.23 57.77
N THR A 532 -13.48 -0.83 57.21
CA THR A 532 -12.82 -1.84 56.37
C THR A 532 -12.59 -1.29 54.96
N ALA A 533 -11.75 -1.92 54.14
CA ALA A 533 -11.52 -1.56 52.76
C ALA A 533 -12.83 -1.57 51.94
N GLU A 534 -13.68 -2.54 52.14
CA GLU A 534 -14.98 -2.68 51.47
C GLU A 534 -15.96 -1.55 51.87
N GLU A 535 -15.92 -1.12 53.16
CA GLU A 535 -16.70 0.00 53.63
C GLU A 535 -16.22 1.33 53.02
N ILE A 536 -14.90 1.52 52.86
CA ILE A 536 -14.31 2.72 52.25
C ILE A 536 -14.73 2.84 50.77
N GLU A 537 -14.75 1.75 49.99
CA GLU A 537 -15.17 1.78 48.59
C GLU A 537 -16.63 2.24 48.43
N ARG A 538 -17.46 1.96 49.41
CA ARG A 538 -18.92 2.21 49.35
C ARG A 538 -19.38 3.47 50.08
N ILE A 539 -18.53 4.10 50.89
CA ILE A 539 -18.94 5.22 51.77
C ILE A 539 -19.50 6.44 50.99
N PHE A 540 -19.10 6.61 49.73
CA PHE A 540 -19.61 7.68 48.88
C PHE A 540 -20.85 7.29 48.06
N SER A 541 -21.31 6.03 48.18
CA SER A 541 -22.51 5.56 47.48
C SER A 541 -23.76 6.07 48.24
N PRO A 542 -24.76 6.63 47.55
CA PRO A 542 -26.03 6.97 48.19
C PRO A 542 -26.65 5.78 48.91
N GLU A 543 -27.33 6.03 50.03
CA GLU A 543 -28.02 5.00 50.84
C GLU A 543 -27.10 4.02 51.59
N TYR A 544 -25.77 4.11 51.41
CA TYR A 544 -24.86 3.27 52.16
C TYR A 544 -24.66 3.77 53.59
N THR A 545 -25.06 3.00 54.56
CA THR A 545 -24.88 3.30 55.99
C THR A 545 -24.72 2.01 56.78
N THR A 546 -23.86 2.04 57.79
CA THR A 546 -23.71 1.00 58.81
C THR A 546 -24.49 1.33 60.10
N LYS A 547 -25.16 2.47 60.13
CA LYS A 547 -25.89 2.98 61.29
C LYS A 547 -27.38 2.66 61.18
N GLU A 548 -27.99 2.16 62.28
CA GLU A 548 -29.41 1.79 62.32
C GLU A 548 -30.36 2.98 62.05
N LYS A 549 -29.93 4.19 62.32
CA LYS A 549 -30.78 5.43 62.26
C LYS A 549 -30.34 6.45 61.20
N GLY A 550 -29.42 6.11 60.31
CA GLY A 550 -28.87 7.03 59.30
C GLY A 550 -29.39 6.76 57.89
N LEU A 551 -29.64 7.79 57.08
CA LEU A 551 -30.00 7.66 55.66
C LEU A 551 -28.81 7.34 54.74
N GLY A 552 -27.58 7.43 55.25
CA GLY A 552 -26.36 7.24 54.41
C GLY A 552 -26.11 8.37 53.41
N LEU A 553 -26.77 9.51 53.53
CA LEU A 553 -26.67 10.62 52.59
C LEU A 553 -25.62 11.67 52.99
N GLY A 554 -25.22 11.74 54.27
CA GLY A 554 -24.38 12.82 54.80
C GLY A 554 -22.99 12.91 54.14
N VAL A 555 -22.27 11.78 53.98
CA VAL A 555 -20.94 11.77 53.34
C VAL A 555 -21.06 11.98 51.82
N THR A 556 -22.10 11.43 51.22
CA THR A 556 -22.37 11.60 49.78
C THR A 556 -22.67 13.07 49.47
N LEU A 557 -23.49 13.72 50.28
CA LEU A 557 -23.81 15.16 50.17
C LEU A 557 -22.56 16.02 50.36
N ALA A 558 -21.72 15.70 51.34
CA ALA A 558 -20.45 16.40 51.56
C ALA A 558 -19.54 16.27 50.31
N SER A 559 -19.44 15.07 49.75
CA SER A 559 -18.67 14.84 48.53
C SER A 559 -19.20 15.64 47.32
N GLU A 560 -20.51 15.68 47.13
CA GLU A 560 -21.10 16.48 46.03
C GLU A 560 -20.87 17.99 46.20
N ILE A 561 -21.00 18.49 47.42
CA ILE A 561 -20.72 19.90 47.72
C ILE A 561 -19.26 20.25 47.44
N ILE A 562 -18.34 19.42 47.90
CA ILE A 562 -16.89 19.62 47.71
C ILE A 562 -16.53 19.58 46.23
N ARG A 563 -17.05 18.59 45.48
CA ARG A 563 -16.86 18.48 44.03
C ARG A 563 -17.45 19.66 43.27
N GLY A 564 -18.62 20.16 43.72
CA GLY A 564 -19.20 21.39 43.17
C GLY A 564 -18.28 22.61 43.34
N HIS A 565 -17.42 22.63 44.34
CA HIS A 565 -16.40 23.66 44.56
C HIS A 565 -15.10 23.39 43.80
N GLY A 566 -15.04 22.36 42.94
CA GLY A 566 -13.82 21.95 42.21
C GLY A 566 -12.82 21.19 43.08
N GLY A 567 -13.27 20.71 44.24
CA GLY A 567 -12.46 19.93 45.18
C GLY A 567 -12.70 18.43 45.10
N ASP A 568 -12.05 17.67 45.99
CA ASP A 568 -12.25 16.23 46.15
C ASP A 568 -12.09 15.81 47.63
N ILE A 569 -12.58 14.59 47.98
CA ILE A 569 -12.45 14.02 49.33
C ILE A 569 -11.69 12.72 49.26
N ARG A 570 -10.62 12.59 50.05
CA ARG A 570 -9.90 11.35 50.30
C ARG A 570 -10.24 10.81 51.67
N VAL A 571 -10.24 9.50 51.84
CA VAL A 571 -10.52 8.81 53.09
C VAL A 571 -9.36 7.87 53.42
N ILE A 572 -8.86 7.98 54.62
CA ILE A 572 -7.86 7.09 55.19
C ILE A 572 -8.47 6.51 56.47
N SER A 573 -8.72 5.23 56.52
CA SER A 573 -9.33 4.60 57.69
C SER A 573 -8.84 3.15 57.85
N ARG A 574 -8.82 2.72 59.10
CA ARG A 574 -8.56 1.33 59.47
C ARG A 574 -9.49 0.93 60.64
N LYS A 575 -10.08 -0.26 60.55
CA LYS A 575 -11.01 -0.73 61.57
C LYS A 575 -10.34 -0.77 62.95
N GLY A 576 -10.95 -0.08 63.94
CA GLY A 576 -10.44 0.07 65.30
C GLY A 576 -9.42 1.19 65.52
N GLU A 577 -8.95 1.88 64.48
CA GLU A 577 -7.92 2.94 64.59
C GLU A 577 -8.44 4.35 64.29
N GLY A 578 -9.71 4.47 63.82
CA GLY A 578 -10.34 5.73 63.48
C GLY A 578 -10.35 6.02 61.98
N THR A 579 -10.79 7.25 61.62
CA THR A 579 -10.92 7.70 60.25
C THR A 579 -10.34 9.11 60.07
N THR A 580 -9.72 9.37 58.94
CA THR A 580 -9.32 10.70 58.48
C THR A 580 -9.98 11.00 57.15
N PHE A 581 -10.81 12.06 57.12
CA PHE A 581 -11.31 12.63 55.88
C PHE A 581 -10.43 13.82 55.49
N GLU A 582 -9.86 13.79 54.29
CA GLU A 582 -9.05 14.86 53.72
C GLU A 582 -9.88 15.57 52.63
N VAL A 583 -10.34 16.78 52.91
CA VAL A 583 -11.08 17.64 51.97
C VAL A 583 -10.07 18.52 51.24
N ILE A 584 -9.97 18.35 49.94
CA ILE A 584 -9.06 19.08 49.06
C ILE A 584 -9.89 20.16 48.35
N LEU A 585 -9.53 21.44 48.51
CA LEU A 585 -10.22 22.55 47.87
C LEU A 585 -9.27 23.41 47.04
N PRO A 586 -9.67 23.88 45.86
CA PRO A 586 -8.85 24.78 45.07
C PRO A 586 -8.73 26.15 45.74
N ARG A 587 -7.53 26.73 45.68
CA ARG A 587 -7.29 28.08 46.24
C ARG A 587 -7.81 29.19 45.34
N GLU A 588 -7.78 28.96 44.04
CA GLU A 588 -8.29 29.90 43.04
C GLU A 588 -9.40 29.23 42.25
N LYS A 589 -10.33 30.03 41.70
CA LYS A 589 -11.38 29.50 40.85
C LYS A 589 -10.78 28.82 39.64
N ILE A 590 -11.02 27.53 39.46
CA ILE A 590 -10.69 26.84 38.22
C ILE A 590 -11.64 27.37 37.17
N ASN A 591 -11.15 28.17 36.21
CA ASN A 591 -11.92 28.55 35.03
C ASN A 591 -12.00 27.28 34.15
N GLU A 592 -13.19 26.68 34.06
CA GLU A 592 -13.56 25.71 33.04
C GLU A 592 -13.76 26.40 31.71
#